data_9539514cad48c16266b2791008eb9dc6
#
_entry.id   9539514cad48c16266b2791008eb9dc6
#
_cell.length_a   1.000
_cell.length_b   1.000
_cell.length_c   1.000
_cell.angle_alpha   90.00
_cell.angle_beta   90.00
_cell.angle_gamma   90.00
#
_symmetry.space_group_name_H-M   'P 1'
#
loop_
_entity.id
_entity.type
_entity.pdbx_description
1 polymer ?
#
loop_
_entity_poly.entity_id
_entity_poly.type
_entity_poly.pdbx_seq_one_letter_code
_entity_poly.pdbx_strand_id
1 'polypeptide(L)'
;MYKEAIQDAISMHELPSKWRSEVLNEANHVAKKKKSAKYRKDLRKLPFATIDGEDAKDFDDAVYCVKNSNGYKLYVAIADVSFYVEPGSKLDKEAKKRGTSIYFPETVIPMLPENLSNGICSLRPNEDRCSMICEMSIGLDGTRKKYKFYSGLINSKARLTYSQVEKHLQTSANIKQAIVRESIKHLFDLTNIRLKLRNERKALEINPKEAILKLSKNKEVTNIVIKKTLFAHKLVEESMLLANESAAEFMQERLDLGVYRIHEDPDPSKLETLKKHFKIPTQIAKKLSPLEVINRCLQEAHNKKDDTGQILVLQTLARAEYSTNNLGHFGLQLKQYSHFTSPIRRYPDLLVHRLINSSLAHKKSVIRQNELQDECENSSML
;
A
#
# COMPACT_ATOMS: atom_id res chain seq x y z
N MET A 1 -26.44 -0.62 -19.62
CA MET A 1 -25.08 -0.91 -20.14
C MET A 1 -24.01 -0.88 -19.05
N TYR A 2 -23.53 0.28 -18.52
CA TYR A 2 -22.42 0.31 -17.55
C TYR A 2 -22.75 -0.36 -16.19
N LYS A 3 -23.91 -0.04 -15.59
CA LYS A 3 -24.36 -0.69 -14.34
C LYS A 3 -24.58 -2.20 -14.50
N GLU A 4 -25.09 -2.61 -15.63
CA GLU A 4 -25.30 -4.01 -15.98
C GLU A 4 -23.97 -4.74 -16.07
N ALA A 5 -22.97 -4.17 -16.75
CA ALA A 5 -21.65 -4.75 -16.85
C ALA A 5 -20.96 -4.95 -15.47
N ILE A 6 -21.14 -4.00 -14.52
CA ILE A 6 -20.68 -4.18 -13.14
C ILE A 6 -21.46 -5.30 -12.46
N GLN A 7 -22.79 -5.34 -12.63
CA GLN A 7 -23.62 -6.37 -12.02
C GLN A 7 -23.30 -7.76 -12.58
N ASP A 8 -23.07 -7.84 -13.89
CA ASP A 8 -22.63 -9.06 -14.56
C ASP A 8 -21.26 -9.52 -14.04
N ALA A 9 -20.30 -8.61 -13.88
CA ALA A 9 -19.00 -8.92 -13.29
C ALA A 9 -19.14 -9.41 -11.84
N ILE A 10 -19.98 -8.76 -11.03
CA ILE A 10 -20.27 -9.19 -9.64
C ILE A 10 -20.85 -10.60 -9.63
N SER A 11 -21.78 -10.90 -10.55
CA SER A 11 -22.43 -12.21 -10.63
C SER A 11 -21.49 -13.29 -11.19
N MET A 12 -20.74 -12.98 -12.25
CA MET A 12 -19.80 -13.89 -12.91
C MET A 12 -18.66 -14.33 -11.98
N HIS A 13 -18.16 -13.41 -11.18
CA HIS A 13 -17.07 -13.66 -10.23
C HIS A 13 -17.55 -13.92 -8.80
N GLU A 14 -18.87 -14.08 -8.59
CA GLU A 14 -19.47 -14.34 -7.26
C GLU A 14 -18.99 -13.36 -6.17
N LEU A 15 -18.80 -12.08 -6.55
CA LEU A 15 -18.23 -11.09 -5.65
C LEU A 15 -19.17 -10.79 -4.47
N PRO A 16 -18.68 -10.66 -3.23
CA PRO A 16 -19.49 -10.49 -2.04
C PRO A 16 -20.03 -9.05 -1.91
N SER A 17 -21.00 -8.68 -2.74
CA SER A 17 -21.56 -7.32 -2.80
C SER A 17 -22.53 -6.97 -1.67
N LYS A 18 -23.09 -7.96 -0.97
CA LYS A 18 -24.07 -7.78 0.11
C LYS A 18 -23.46 -8.05 1.48
N TRP A 19 -23.97 -7.38 2.50
CA TRP A 19 -23.59 -7.59 3.90
C TRP A 19 -24.68 -8.38 4.63
N ARG A 20 -24.24 -9.31 5.49
CA ARG A 20 -25.14 -9.99 6.42
C ARG A 20 -25.53 -9.02 7.55
N SER A 21 -26.77 -9.07 8.03
CA SER A 21 -27.29 -8.18 9.08
C SER A 21 -26.44 -8.24 10.37
N GLU A 22 -25.99 -9.43 10.75
CA GLU A 22 -25.17 -9.65 11.93
C GLU A 22 -23.80 -8.93 11.86
N VAL A 23 -23.20 -8.83 10.65
CA VAL A 23 -21.95 -8.09 10.40
C VAL A 23 -22.18 -6.58 10.52
N LEU A 24 -23.29 -6.10 9.95
CA LEU A 24 -23.66 -4.67 10.05
C LEU A 24 -23.98 -4.26 11.49
N ASN A 25 -24.65 -5.12 12.25
CA ASN A 25 -24.95 -4.87 13.67
C ASN A 25 -23.66 -4.78 14.49
N GLU A 26 -22.71 -5.69 14.28
CA GLU A 26 -21.41 -5.62 14.92
C GLU A 26 -20.64 -4.38 14.52
N ALA A 27 -20.62 -4.02 13.22
CA ALA A 27 -19.99 -2.80 12.72
C ALA A 27 -20.56 -1.54 13.39
N ASN A 28 -21.89 -1.46 13.54
CA ASN A 28 -22.55 -0.35 14.22
C ASN A 28 -22.20 -0.27 15.72
N HIS A 29 -22.04 -1.41 16.37
CA HIS A 29 -21.61 -1.46 17.78
C HIS A 29 -20.16 -0.99 17.91
N VAL A 30 -19.27 -1.51 17.09
CA VAL A 30 -17.83 -1.21 17.11
C VAL A 30 -17.55 0.25 16.73
N ALA A 31 -18.32 0.83 15.80
CA ALA A 31 -18.20 2.23 15.42
C ALA A 31 -18.43 3.22 16.59
N LYS A 32 -19.15 2.79 17.65
CA LYS A 32 -19.36 3.54 18.88
C LYS A 32 -18.26 3.37 19.92
N LYS A 33 -17.29 2.50 19.69
CA LYS A 33 -16.18 2.23 20.61
C LYS A 33 -15.38 3.51 20.89
N LYS A 34 -15.23 3.85 22.17
CA LYS A 34 -14.51 5.06 22.56
C LYS A 34 -13.03 4.98 22.15
N LYS A 35 -12.55 6.01 21.50
CA LYS A 35 -11.13 6.21 21.20
C LYS A 35 -10.41 6.49 22.52
N SER A 36 -9.69 5.49 23.05
CA SER A 36 -8.97 5.65 24.31
C SER A 36 -7.53 6.05 24.06
N ALA A 37 -7.10 7.16 24.68
CA ALA A 37 -5.69 7.55 24.71
C ALA A 37 -4.88 6.77 25.77
N LYS A 38 -5.51 5.96 26.64
CA LYS A 38 -4.90 5.37 27.85
C LYS A 38 -3.66 4.50 27.56
N TYR A 39 -3.60 3.88 26.37
CA TYR A 39 -2.48 3.02 25.98
C TYR A 39 -1.87 3.45 24.63
N ARG A 40 -2.11 4.72 24.23
CA ARG A 40 -1.67 5.27 22.95
C ARG A 40 -0.84 6.53 23.17
N LYS A 41 0.24 6.66 22.42
CA LYS A 41 1.01 7.90 22.40
C LYS A 41 0.16 9.02 21.77
N ASP A 42 0.02 10.13 22.50
CA ASP A 42 -0.70 11.30 21.95
C ASP A 42 0.19 12.03 20.94
N LEU A 43 -0.22 11.97 19.68
CA LEU A 43 0.45 12.60 18.53
C LEU A 43 -0.45 13.63 17.83
N ARG A 44 -1.55 14.03 18.45
CA ARG A 44 -2.55 14.94 17.85
C ARG A 44 -1.99 16.33 17.51
N LYS A 45 -0.88 16.72 18.13
CA LYS A 45 -0.18 17.98 17.84
C LYS A 45 0.72 17.90 16.59
N LEU A 46 1.10 16.69 16.15
CA LEU A 46 1.91 16.52 14.95
C LEU A 46 1.06 16.77 13.69
N PRO A 47 1.61 17.44 12.66
CA PRO A 47 0.87 17.87 11.49
C PRO A 47 0.76 16.76 10.44
N PHE A 48 0.19 15.63 10.83
CA PHE A 48 -0.14 14.57 9.88
C PHE A 48 -1.07 15.09 8.79
N ALA A 49 -0.88 14.63 7.57
CA ALA A 49 -1.77 14.86 6.45
C ALA A 49 -2.01 13.54 5.69
N THR A 50 -3.23 13.36 5.21
CA THR A 50 -3.56 12.31 4.25
C THR A 50 -3.39 12.84 2.84
N ILE A 51 -2.89 12.01 1.90
CA ILE A 51 -2.70 12.35 0.49
C ILE A 51 -3.25 11.21 -0.35
N ASP A 52 -4.37 11.44 -1.04
CA ASP A 52 -5.09 10.38 -1.75
C ASP A 52 -5.81 10.91 -3.00
N GLY A 53 -6.53 10.06 -3.71
CA GLY A 53 -7.39 10.44 -4.82
C GLY A 53 -8.51 11.41 -4.41
N GLU A 54 -9.09 12.12 -5.38
CA GLU A 54 -10.12 13.11 -5.11
C GLU A 54 -11.39 12.49 -4.51
N ASP A 55 -11.74 11.28 -4.95
CA ASP A 55 -12.96 10.56 -4.55
C ASP A 55 -12.73 9.61 -3.35
N ALA A 56 -11.50 9.50 -2.84
CA ALA A 56 -11.19 8.64 -1.71
C ALA A 56 -11.89 9.08 -0.43
N LYS A 57 -12.40 8.10 0.34
CA LYS A 57 -13.09 8.27 1.62
C LYS A 57 -12.48 7.44 2.73
N ASP A 58 -11.77 6.38 2.39
CA ASP A 58 -11.15 5.36 3.23
C ASP A 58 -9.63 5.63 3.37
N PHE A 59 -9.29 6.68 4.12
CA PHE A 59 -7.88 7.07 4.30
C PHE A 59 -7.18 6.10 5.23
N ASP A 60 -6.42 5.17 4.66
CA ASP A 60 -5.63 4.18 5.38
C ASP A 60 -4.41 4.81 6.08
N ASP A 61 -3.77 5.80 5.45
CA ASP A 61 -2.50 6.36 5.88
C ASP A 61 -2.51 7.89 6.00
N ALA A 62 -1.68 8.37 6.92
CA ALA A 62 -1.32 9.77 7.05
C ALA A 62 0.18 9.88 7.32
N VAL A 63 0.82 10.88 6.75
CA VAL A 63 2.26 11.06 6.80
C VAL A 63 2.65 12.39 7.44
N TYR A 64 3.78 12.38 8.12
CA TYR A 64 4.47 13.58 8.61
C TYR A 64 5.97 13.39 8.50
N CYS A 65 6.68 14.34 7.92
CA CYS A 65 8.12 14.33 7.79
C CYS A 65 8.73 15.64 8.30
N VAL A 66 9.81 15.51 9.06
CA VAL A 66 10.61 16.65 9.52
C VAL A 66 12.09 16.37 9.27
N LYS A 67 12.81 17.37 8.74
CA LYS A 67 14.26 17.34 8.54
C LYS A 67 14.97 17.90 9.77
N ASN A 68 16.09 17.30 10.13
CA ASN A 68 17.00 17.78 11.17
C ASN A 68 18.46 17.69 10.69
N SER A 69 19.43 18.03 11.52
CA SER A 69 20.87 18.01 11.19
C SER A 69 21.37 16.61 10.77
N ASN A 70 20.74 15.53 11.27
CA ASN A 70 21.19 14.15 11.06
C ASN A 70 20.40 13.43 9.94
N GLY A 71 19.44 14.09 9.30
CA GLY A 71 18.61 13.51 8.26
C GLY A 71 17.13 13.84 8.43
N TYR A 72 16.29 12.83 8.29
CA TYR A 72 14.83 12.97 8.32
C TYR A 72 14.21 12.11 9.40
N LYS A 73 13.13 12.59 9.98
CA LYS A 73 12.24 11.81 10.81
C LYS A 73 10.90 11.70 10.10
N LEU A 74 10.59 10.49 9.65
CA LEU A 74 9.36 10.16 8.95
C LEU A 74 8.41 9.41 9.89
N TYR A 75 7.18 9.89 9.98
CA TYR A 75 6.09 9.23 10.68
C TYR A 75 5.07 8.78 9.65
N VAL A 76 4.79 7.50 9.63
CA VAL A 76 3.69 6.90 8.86
C VAL A 76 2.67 6.40 9.87
N ALA A 77 1.50 6.99 9.86
CA ALA A 77 0.38 6.60 10.70
C ALA A 77 -0.62 5.81 9.84
N ILE A 78 -0.91 4.58 10.24
CA ILE A 78 -1.86 3.70 9.55
C ILE A 78 -3.09 3.51 10.44
N ALA A 79 -4.27 3.52 9.84
CA ALA A 79 -5.54 3.26 10.53
C ALA A 79 -5.46 1.97 11.36
N ASP A 80 -5.70 2.05 12.66
CA ASP A 80 -5.64 0.88 13.54
C ASP A 80 -6.93 0.06 13.46
N VAL A 81 -7.13 -0.59 12.32
CA VAL A 81 -8.26 -1.48 12.06
C VAL A 81 -8.30 -2.63 13.05
N SER A 82 -7.14 -3.13 13.49
CA SER A 82 -7.01 -4.24 14.43
C SER A 82 -7.61 -3.93 15.82
N PHE A 83 -7.73 -2.66 16.17
CA PHE A 83 -8.42 -2.21 17.39
C PHE A 83 -9.94 -2.38 17.30
N TYR A 84 -10.49 -2.32 16.10
CA TYR A 84 -11.93 -2.36 15.84
C TYR A 84 -12.40 -3.75 15.42
N VAL A 85 -11.62 -4.46 14.63
CA VAL A 85 -11.93 -5.79 14.08
C VAL A 85 -11.17 -6.84 14.89
N GLU A 86 -11.86 -7.41 15.88
CA GLU A 86 -11.27 -8.41 16.78
C GLU A 86 -11.14 -9.78 16.08
N PRO A 87 -10.04 -10.54 16.30
CA PRO A 87 -9.87 -11.85 15.71
C PRO A 87 -11.04 -12.79 16.03
N GLY A 88 -11.55 -13.51 15.03
CA GLY A 88 -12.65 -14.47 15.15
C GLY A 88 -14.04 -13.85 15.22
N SER A 89 -14.17 -12.52 15.26
CA SER A 89 -15.45 -11.81 15.23
C SER A 89 -16.19 -12.00 13.89
N LYS A 90 -17.46 -11.60 13.83
CA LYS A 90 -18.23 -11.67 12.57
C LYS A 90 -17.65 -10.73 11.50
N LEU A 91 -17.19 -9.55 11.92
CA LEU A 91 -16.46 -8.61 11.07
C LEU A 91 -15.16 -9.22 10.53
N ASP A 92 -14.40 -9.89 11.39
CA ASP A 92 -13.16 -10.54 10.99
C ASP A 92 -13.38 -11.67 9.99
N LYS A 93 -14.32 -12.55 10.27
CA LYS A 93 -14.68 -13.65 9.36
C LYS A 93 -15.14 -13.15 7.99
N GLU A 94 -15.89 -12.05 7.96
CA GLU A 94 -16.33 -11.44 6.71
C GLU A 94 -15.18 -10.74 5.98
N ALA A 95 -14.32 -10.00 6.69
CA ALA A 95 -13.13 -9.36 6.12
C ALA A 95 -12.16 -10.39 5.52
N LYS A 96 -11.92 -11.51 6.23
CA LYS A 96 -11.15 -12.65 5.75
C LYS A 96 -11.74 -13.22 4.45
N LYS A 97 -13.06 -13.49 4.43
CA LYS A 97 -13.74 -14.01 3.24
C LYS A 97 -13.62 -13.09 2.03
N ARG A 98 -13.63 -11.77 2.24
CA ARG A 98 -13.49 -10.76 1.19
C ARG A 98 -12.04 -10.58 0.75
N GLY A 99 -11.09 -10.74 1.66
CA GLY A 99 -9.65 -10.60 1.48
C GLY A 99 -9.19 -9.20 1.09
N THR A 100 -9.89 -8.55 0.16
CA THR A 100 -9.57 -7.20 -0.31
C THR A 100 -10.82 -6.42 -0.72
N SER A 101 -10.72 -5.09 -0.73
CA SER A 101 -11.73 -4.24 -1.38
C SER A 101 -11.57 -4.30 -2.90
N ILE A 102 -12.70 -4.29 -3.63
CA ILE A 102 -12.73 -4.35 -5.09
C ILE A 102 -13.24 -3.01 -5.62
N TYR A 103 -12.46 -2.39 -6.50
CA TYR A 103 -12.74 -1.05 -7.01
C TYR A 103 -13.21 -1.13 -8.46
N PHE A 104 -14.46 -0.69 -8.68
CA PHE A 104 -14.99 -0.40 -10.00
C PHE A 104 -15.01 1.11 -10.21
N PRO A 105 -15.09 1.62 -11.45
CA PRO A 105 -15.36 3.03 -11.66
C PRO A 105 -16.63 3.44 -10.90
N GLU A 106 -16.56 4.49 -10.06
CA GLU A 106 -17.65 5.02 -9.22
C GLU A 106 -18.30 4.06 -8.18
N THR A 107 -17.84 2.81 -8.04
CA THR A 107 -18.41 1.84 -7.10
C THR A 107 -17.32 1.02 -6.45
N VAL A 108 -17.46 0.76 -5.17
CA VAL A 108 -16.52 -0.07 -4.41
C VAL A 108 -17.28 -1.18 -3.71
N ILE A 109 -16.77 -2.40 -3.76
CA ILE A 109 -17.17 -3.48 -2.85
C ILE A 109 -16.12 -3.51 -1.74
N PRO A 110 -16.38 -2.91 -0.58
CA PRO A 110 -15.36 -2.74 0.44
C PRO A 110 -15.15 -4.04 1.24
N MET A 111 -13.93 -4.25 1.75
CA MET A 111 -13.60 -5.34 2.66
C MET A 111 -14.29 -5.19 4.01
N LEU A 112 -14.47 -3.97 4.49
CA LEU A 112 -15.16 -3.64 5.73
C LEU A 112 -16.40 -2.77 5.46
N PRO A 113 -17.48 -2.87 6.28
CA PRO A 113 -18.62 -1.98 6.16
C PRO A 113 -18.24 -0.50 6.16
N GLU A 114 -18.95 0.33 5.39
CA GLU A 114 -18.59 1.74 5.16
C GLU A 114 -18.54 2.60 6.45
N ASN A 115 -19.35 2.28 7.47
CA ASN A 115 -19.27 2.96 8.75
C ASN A 115 -17.93 2.71 9.48
N LEU A 116 -17.19 1.67 9.12
CA LEU A 116 -15.82 1.43 9.55
C LEU A 116 -14.83 1.97 8.52
N SER A 117 -14.88 1.51 7.26
CA SER A 117 -13.87 1.86 6.24
C SER A 117 -13.83 3.36 5.94
N ASN A 118 -14.97 3.99 5.69
CA ASN A 118 -15.10 5.42 5.42
C ASN A 118 -15.33 6.23 6.71
N GLY A 119 -15.65 5.56 7.82
CA GLY A 119 -16.04 6.15 9.10
C GLY A 119 -14.92 6.18 10.12
N ILE A 120 -15.05 5.31 11.16
CA ILE A 120 -14.20 5.38 12.36
C ILE A 120 -12.75 5.00 12.09
N CYS A 121 -12.45 4.14 11.11
CA CYS A 121 -11.10 3.75 10.74
C CYS A 121 -10.42 4.81 9.87
N SER A 122 -11.14 5.45 8.95
CA SER A 122 -10.57 6.43 8.03
C SER A 122 -9.92 7.61 8.75
N LEU A 123 -8.68 7.94 8.40
CA LEU A 123 -7.88 9.01 9.03
C LEU A 123 -8.32 10.41 8.58
N ARG A 124 -9.62 10.70 8.75
CA ARG A 124 -10.26 11.96 8.34
C ARG A 124 -9.60 13.17 9.00
N PRO A 125 -9.54 14.32 8.30
CA PRO A 125 -8.96 15.53 8.84
C PRO A 125 -9.79 16.08 10.00
N ASN A 126 -9.07 16.66 10.99
CA ASN A 126 -9.63 17.30 12.18
C ASN A 126 -10.44 16.36 13.11
N GLU A 127 -10.26 15.06 12.95
CA GLU A 127 -10.87 14.07 13.82
C GLU A 127 -9.78 13.21 14.49
N ASP A 128 -9.97 12.90 15.79
CA ASP A 128 -9.06 12.01 16.49
C ASP A 128 -9.22 10.58 15.98
N ARG A 129 -8.10 9.93 15.65
CA ARG A 129 -8.07 8.56 15.09
C ARG A 129 -7.03 7.70 15.78
N CYS A 130 -7.43 6.47 16.10
CA CYS A 130 -6.51 5.42 16.53
C CYS A 130 -5.66 4.97 15.34
N SER A 131 -4.34 4.92 15.53
CA SER A 131 -3.41 4.57 14.48
C SER A 131 -2.29 3.68 15.00
N MET A 132 -1.78 2.80 14.15
CA MET A 132 -0.48 2.16 14.29
C MET A 132 0.56 3.10 13.66
N ILE A 133 1.57 3.46 14.41
CA ILE A 133 2.61 4.39 13.96
C ILE A 133 3.87 3.62 13.64
N CYS A 134 4.42 3.86 12.45
CA CYS A 134 5.79 3.55 12.09
C CYS A 134 6.59 4.85 12.11
N GLU A 135 7.43 5.03 13.14
CA GLU A 135 8.33 6.19 13.28
C GLU A 135 9.72 5.76 12.83
N MET A 136 10.27 6.45 11.83
CA MET A 136 11.55 6.12 11.21
C MET A 136 12.54 7.28 11.28
N SER A 137 13.80 6.96 11.57
CA SER A 137 14.94 7.89 11.43
C SER A 137 15.71 7.51 10.16
N ILE A 138 15.85 8.47 9.25
CA ILE A 138 16.43 8.28 7.92
C ILE A 138 17.60 9.24 7.79
N GLY A 139 18.77 8.75 7.37
CA GLY A 139 19.97 9.56 7.16
C GLY A 139 19.82 10.54 6.00
N LEU A 140 20.76 11.48 5.89
CA LEU A 140 20.85 12.40 4.74
C LEU A 140 21.07 11.67 3.41
N ASP A 141 21.61 10.46 3.48
CA ASP A 141 21.78 9.52 2.36
C ASP A 141 20.50 8.78 1.97
N GLY A 142 19.39 9.01 2.66
CA GLY A 142 18.10 8.34 2.44
C GLY A 142 18.01 6.92 3.00
N THR A 143 19.05 6.41 3.69
CA THR A 143 19.01 5.09 4.32
C THR A 143 18.24 5.14 5.62
N ARG A 144 17.35 4.18 5.86
CA ARG A 144 16.64 4.02 7.13
C ARG A 144 17.61 3.49 8.19
N LYS A 145 17.90 4.28 9.22
CA LYS A 145 18.83 3.96 10.31
C LYS A 145 18.15 3.26 11.47
N LYS A 146 16.92 3.68 11.82
CA LYS A 146 16.13 3.14 12.94
C LYS A 146 14.66 3.24 12.63
N TYR A 147 13.88 2.32 13.20
CA TYR A 147 12.42 2.38 13.19
C TYR A 147 11.85 1.91 14.52
N LYS A 148 10.60 2.26 14.78
CA LYS A 148 9.81 1.72 15.88
C LYS A 148 8.32 1.79 15.57
N PHE A 149 7.61 0.77 16.07
CA PHE A 149 6.15 0.69 16.02
C PHE A 149 5.55 0.97 17.38
N TYR A 150 4.42 1.64 17.40
CA TYR A 150 3.62 1.83 18.61
C TYR A 150 2.21 2.32 18.25
N SER A 151 1.25 2.07 19.16
CA SER A 151 -0.11 2.60 19.03
C SER A 151 -0.12 4.10 19.31
N GLY A 152 -0.74 4.87 18.41
CA GLY A 152 -0.86 6.33 18.52
C GLY A 152 -2.31 6.80 18.45
N LEU A 153 -2.53 8.02 18.95
CA LEU A 153 -3.73 8.80 18.69
C LEU A 153 -3.31 10.03 17.89
N ILE A 154 -3.81 10.15 16.67
CA ILE A 154 -3.51 11.26 15.76
C ILE A 154 -4.74 12.13 15.50
N ASN A 155 -4.49 13.32 15.00
CA ASN A 155 -5.50 14.21 14.43
C ASN A 155 -4.92 14.78 13.13
N SER A 156 -5.32 14.24 11.99
CA SER A 156 -4.84 14.69 10.67
C SER A 156 -5.21 16.17 10.46
N LYS A 157 -4.24 16.99 10.04
CA LYS A 157 -4.43 18.44 9.88
C LYS A 157 -4.91 18.83 8.50
N ALA A 158 -4.73 17.93 7.52
CA ALA A 158 -5.18 18.19 6.16
C ALA A 158 -5.53 16.89 5.45
N ARG A 159 -6.58 16.94 4.62
CA ARG A 159 -6.84 15.97 3.56
C ARG A 159 -6.40 16.62 2.26
N LEU A 160 -5.32 16.11 1.68
CA LEU A 160 -4.77 16.58 0.42
C LEU A 160 -5.08 15.60 -0.70
N THR A 161 -5.16 16.10 -1.92
CA THR A 161 -5.21 15.24 -3.11
C THR A 161 -3.84 15.20 -3.78
N TYR A 162 -3.56 14.13 -4.54
CA TYR A 162 -2.35 14.05 -5.36
C TYR A 162 -2.20 15.28 -6.26
N SER A 163 -3.29 15.74 -6.88
CA SER A 163 -3.30 16.94 -7.74
C SER A 163 -2.95 18.22 -6.96
N GLN A 164 -3.45 18.36 -5.72
CA GLN A 164 -3.13 19.52 -4.88
C GLN A 164 -1.66 19.54 -4.46
N VAL A 165 -1.11 18.37 -4.06
CA VAL A 165 0.31 18.26 -3.70
C VAL A 165 1.19 18.52 -4.91
N GLU A 166 0.89 17.93 -6.06
CA GLU A 166 1.62 18.16 -7.31
C GLU A 166 1.67 19.64 -7.68
N LYS A 167 0.50 20.32 -7.66
CA LYS A 167 0.42 21.76 -7.92
C LYS A 167 1.22 22.57 -6.90
N HIS A 168 1.19 22.18 -5.63
CA HIS A 168 1.97 22.85 -4.57
C HIS A 168 3.48 22.74 -4.84
N LEU A 169 3.97 21.56 -5.24
CA LEU A 169 5.38 21.34 -5.56
C LEU A 169 5.85 22.19 -6.75
N GLN A 170 4.97 22.48 -7.71
CA GLN A 170 5.27 23.28 -8.89
C GLN A 170 5.16 24.80 -8.66
N THR A 171 4.17 25.25 -7.89
CA THR A 171 3.79 26.67 -7.80
C THR A 171 3.78 27.24 -6.38
N SER A 172 4.14 26.47 -5.37
CA SER A 172 4.07 26.83 -3.94
C SER A 172 2.67 27.24 -3.44
N ALA A 173 1.62 26.96 -4.23
CA ALA A 173 0.23 27.34 -3.94
C ALA A 173 -0.57 26.24 -3.23
N ASN A 174 -1.70 26.62 -2.62
CA ASN A 174 -2.86 25.77 -2.27
C ASN A 174 -2.83 24.87 -1.02
N ILE A 175 -1.79 24.80 -0.22
CA ILE A 175 -1.85 24.14 1.09
C ILE A 175 -1.96 25.23 2.17
N LYS A 176 -3.09 25.29 2.90
CA LYS A 176 -3.38 26.39 3.83
C LYS A 176 -2.44 26.43 5.03
N GLN A 177 -2.15 25.29 5.64
CA GLN A 177 -1.35 25.22 6.87
C GLN A 177 0.16 25.23 6.55
N ALA A 178 0.89 26.21 7.07
CA ALA A 178 2.33 26.38 6.86
C ALA A 178 3.13 25.11 7.29
N ILE A 179 2.80 24.54 8.43
CA ILE A 179 3.48 23.36 8.97
C ILE A 179 3.26 22.09 8.11
N VAL A 180 2.10 21.99 7.43
CA VAL A 180 1.85 20.90 6.47
C VAL A 180 2.68 21.14 5.20
N ARG A 181 2.78 22.38 4.72
CA ARG A 181 3.65 22.73 3.57
C ARG A 181 5.10 22.35 3.81
N GLU A 182 5.61 22.64 5.01
CA GLU A 182 6.97 22.30 5.41
C GLU A 182 7.19 20.78 5.42
N SER A 183 6.24 20.02 5.96
CA SER A 183 6.28 18.56 5.94
C SER A 183 6.29 18.00 4.51
N ILE A 184 5.45 18.53 3.61
CA ILE A 184 5.44 18.13 2.19
C ILE A 184 6.78 18.43 1.51
N LYS A 185 7.39 19.57 1.80
CA LYS A 185 8.74 19.91 1.29
C LYS A 185 9.78 18.90 1.75
N HIS A 186 9.79 18.54 3.04
CA HIS A 186 10.70 17.53 3.56
C HIS A 186 10.47 16.15 2.96
N LEU A 187 9.19 15.77 2.74
CA LEU A 187 8.84 14.54 2.05
C LEU A 187 9.33 14.56 0.60
N PHE A 188 9.20 15.69 -0.10
CA PHE A 188 9.70 15.85 -1.46
C PHE A 188 11.22 15.66 -1.53
N ASP A 189 11.97 16.31 -0.63
CA ASP A 189 13.43 16.18 -0.57
C ASP A 189 13.84 14.73 -0.30
N LEU A 190 13.20 14.08 0.69
CA LEU A 190 13.43 12.68 1.02
C LEU A 190 13.12 11.75 -0.15
N THR A 191 11.97 11.96 -0.82
CA THR A 191 11.55 11.14 -1.94
C THR A 191 12.55 11.19 -3.10
N ASN A 192 13.09 12.36 -3.41
CA ASN A 192 14.13 12.48 -4.44
C ASN A 192 15.39 11.65 -4.11
N ILE A 193 15.79 11.62 -2.85
CA ILE A 193 16.92 10.79 -2.39
C ILE A 193 16.56 9.30 -2.50
N ARG A 194 15.37 8.92 -2.07
CA ARG A 194 14.90 7.54 -2.10
C ARG A 194 14.76 7.00 -3.53
N LEU A 195 14.30 7.82 -4.47
CA LEU A 195 14.21 7.45 -5.89
C LEU A 195 15.60 7.21 -6.50
N LYS A 196 16.63 7.95 -6.09
CA LYS A 196 18.03 7.66 -6.49
C LYS A 196 18.47 6.28 -5.98
N LEU A 197 18.27 6.00 -4.70
CA LEU A 197 18.57 4.68 -4.11
C LEU A 197 17.79 3.54 -4.78
N ARG A 198 16.53 3.79 -5.16
CA ARG A 198 15.70 2.83 -5.91
C ARG A 198 16.32 2.52 -7.29
N ASN A 199 16.81 3.53 -7.98
CA ASN A 199 17.50 3.37 -9.26
C ASN A 199 18.84 2.64 -9.10
N GLU A 200 19.62 2.96 -8.06
CA GLU A 200 20.90 2.31 -7.75
C GLU A 200 20.72 0.80 -7.48
N ARG A 201 19.66 0.40 -6.76
CA ARG A 201 19.34 -1.03 -6.55
C ARG A 201 18.67 -1.67 -7.77
N LYS A 202 18.47 -0.93 -8.89
CA LYS A 202 17.87 -1.41 -10.15
C LYS A 202 16.46 -2.00 -9.97
N ALA A 203 15.67 -1.49 -9.01
CA ALA A 203 14.27 -1.91 -8.86
C ALA A 203 13.51 -1.70 -10.17
N LEU A 204 12.61 -2.63 -10.49
CA LEU A 204 11.83 -2.54 -11.72
C LEU A 204 10.91 -1.32 -11.69
N GLU A 205 10.93 -0.51 -12.74
CA GLU A 205 9.98 0.58 -12.93
C GLU A 205 8.96 0.16 -14.00
N ILE A 206 7.87 -0.45 -13.54
CA ILE A 206 6.78 -0.90 -14.40
C ILE A 206 5.66 0.11 -14.26
N ASN A 207 5.42 0.88 -15.32
CA ASN A 207 4.36 1.89 -15.38
C ASN A 207 3.30 1.46 -16.41
N PRO A 208 2.39 0.54 -16.06
CA PRO A 208 1.32 0.16 -16.98
C PRO A 208 0.42 1.36 -17.22
N LYS A 209 0.00 1.54 -18.47
CA LYS A 209 -0.98 2.57 -18.83
C LYS A 209 -2.33 2.22 -18.19
N GLU A 210 -2.69 2.85 -17.10
CA GLU A 210 -3.99 2.68 -16.46
C GLU A 210 -5.02 3.57 -17.15
N ALA A 211 -6.07 2.96 -17.69
CA ALA A 211 -7.17 3.67 -18.34
C ALA A 211 -8.23 4.07 -17.31
N ILE A 212 -8.58 5.35 -17.27
CA ILE A 212 -9.71 5.88 -16.50
C ILE A 212 -10.88 6.11 -17.44
N LEU A 213 -12.01 5.49 -17.15
CA LEU A 213 -13.26 5.73 -17.83
C LEU A 213 -13.90 7.03 -17.32
N LYS A 214 -14.12 8.00 -18.19
CA LYS A 214 -14.95 9.17 -17.87
C LYS A 214 -16.39 8.86 -18.21
N LEU A 215 -17.26 9.03 -17.21
CA LEU A 215 -18.69 8.77 -17.37
C LEU A 215 -19.47 10.08 -17.46
N SER A 216 -20.56 10.07 -18.25
CA SER A 216 -21.57 11.12 -18.25
C SER A 216 -22.41 11.07 -16.99
N LYS A 217 -23.30 12.09 -16.80
CA LYS A 217 -24.32 12.07 -15.73
C LYS A 217 -25.23 10.84 -15.81
N ASN A 218 -25.44 10.30 -17.01
CA ASN A 218 -26.23 9.10 -17.25
C ASN A 218 -25.44 7.80 -17.12
N LYS A 219 -24.17 7.89 -16.65
CA LYS A 219 -23.25 6.75 -16.49
C LYS A 219 -22.87 6.04 -17.79
N GLU A 220 -22.84 6.77 -18.89
CA GLU A 220 -22.30 6.30 -20.17
C GLU A 220 -20.83 6.69 -20.29
N VAL A 221 -20.02 5.81 -20.90
CA VAL A 221 -18.60 6.10 -21.14
C VAL A 221 -18.47 7.19 -22.18
N THR A 222 -18.01 8.36 -21.78
CA THR A 222 -17.81 9.52 -22.67
C THR A 222 -16.38 9.62 -23.19
N ASN A 223 -15.40 9.16 -22.41
CA ASN A 223 -14.01 9.21 -22.81
C ASN A 223 -13.16 8.17 -22.03
N ILE A 224 -12.04 7.79 -22.60
CA ILE A 224 -11.03 6.96 -21.94
C ILE A 224 -9.76 7.79 -21.86
N VAL A 225 -9.27 8.02 -20.64
CA VAL A 225 -8.09 8.85 -20.37
C VAL A 225 -7.01 8.00 -19.70
N ILE A 226 -5.78 8.08 -20.17
CA ILE A 226 -4.66 7.43 -19.49
C ILE A 226 -4.32 8.23 -18.24
N LYS A 227 -4.31 7.57 -17.09
CA LYS A 227 -3.91 8.15 -15.80
C LYS A 227 -2.43 8.53 -15.85
N LYS A 228 -2.14 9.78 -15.53
CA LYS A 228 -0.76 10.24 -15.38
C LYS A 228 -0.29 9.98 -13.95
N THR A 229 0.84 9.31 -13.80
CA THR A 229 1.52 9.21 -12.51
C THR A 229 2.16 10.55 -12.18
N LEU A 230 1.73 11.17 -11.08
CA LEU A 230 2.28 12.44 -10.58
C LEU A 230 3.42 12.15 -9.61
N PHE A 231 4.30 13.13 -9.37
CA PHE A 231 5.34 13.00 -8.35
C PHE A 231 4.75 12.79 -6.95
N ALA A 232 3.59 13.38 -6.67
CA ALA A 232 2.84 13.19 -5.44
C ALA A 232 2.52 11.71 -5.14
N HIS A 233 2.30 10.86 -6.17
CA HIS A 233 2.12 9.43 -5.97
C HIS A 233 3.42 8.76 -5.49
N LYS A 234 4.58 9.13 -6.09
CA LYS A 234 5.90 8.62 -5.68
C LYS A 234 6.25 9.02 -4.24
N LEU A 235 5.82 10.19 -3.80
CA LEU A 235 6.01 10.68 -2.44
C LEU A 235 5.32 9.78 -1.40
N VAL A 236 4.07 9.43 -1.64
CA VAL A 236 3.33 8.49 -0.78
C VAL A 236 3.91 7.08 -0.92
N GLU A 237 4.14 6.60 -2.14
CA GLU A 237 4.70 5.29 -2.43
C GLU A 237 6.01 5.03 -1.66
N GLU A 238 7.00 5.93 -1.74
CA GLU A 238 8.29 5.75 -1.05
C GLU A 238 8.13 5.77 0.49
N SER A 239 7.20 6.57 1.01
CA SER A 239 6.87 6.56 2.44
C SER A 239 6.26 5.22 2.87
N MET A 240 5.34 4.67 2.08
CA MET A 240 4.71 3.37 2.32
C MET A 240 5.69 2.21 2.15
N LEU A 241 6.58 2.26 1.15
CA LEU A 241 7.63 1.25 0.96
C LEU A 241 8.55 1.17 2.19
N LEU A 242 8.98 2.30 2.75
CA LEU A 242 9.80 2.34 3.97
C LEU A 242 9.06 1.73 5.18
N ALA A 243 7.78 2.03 5.35
CA ALA A 243 6.97 1.49 6.43
C ALA A 243 6.74 -0.02 6.27
N ASN A 244 6.44 -0.48 5.05
CA ASN A 244 6.25 -1.89 4.70
C ASN A 244 7.54 -2.71 4.89
N GLU A 245 8.68 -2.18 4.47
CA GLU A 245 10.00 -2.79 4.71
C GLU A 245 10.30 -2.87 6.21
N SER A 246 9.96 -1.82 6.98
CA SER A 246 10.13 -1.81 8.43
C SER A 246 9.25 -2.84 9.13
N ALA A 247 8.02 -3.06 8.64
CA ALA A 247 7.12 -4.07 9.19
C ALA A 247 7.63 -5.49 8.92
N ALA A 248 8.15 -5.74 7.71
CA ALA A 248 8.77 -7.01 7.37
C ALA A 248 9.99 -7.32 8.26
N GLU A 249 10.88 -6.33 8.45
CA GLU A 249 12.06 -6.45 9.31
C GLU A 249 11.66 -6.67 10.77
N PHE A 250 10.67 -5.95 11.28
CA PHE A 250 10.16 -6.12 12.64
C PHE A 250 9.67 -7.56 12.88
N MET A 251 8.91 -8.12 11.95
CA MET A 251 8.43 -9.50 12.05
C MET A 251 9.59 -10.50 11.98
N GLN A 252 10.53 -10.31 11.04
CA GLN A 252 11.70 -11.18 10.88
C GLN A 252 12.62 -11.19 12.12
N GLU A 253 12.77 -10.05 12.80
CA GLU A 253 13.68 -9.92 13.94
C GLU A 253 13.06 -10.27 15.29
N ARG A 254 11.73 -10.14 15.43
CA ARG A 254 11.08 -10.18 16.74
C ARG A 254 9.98 -11.23 16.88
N LEU A 255 9.61 -11.86 15.79
CA LEU A 255 8.51 -12.82 15.76
C LEU A 255 8.96 -14.09 15.04
N ASP A 256 8.46 -15.25 15.54
CA ASP A 256 8.62 -16.53 14.85
C ASP A 256 7.65 -16.65 13.64
N LEU A 257 6.75 -15.69 13.50
CA LEU A 257 5.69 -15.64 12.49
C LEU A 257 5.72 -14.32 11.72
N GLY A 258 5.51 -14.37 10.41
CA GLY A 258 5.42 -13.20 9.57
C GLY A 258 4.46 -13.40 8.40
N VAL A 259 3.99 -12.29 7.85
CA VAL A 259 3.26 -12.24 6.58
C VAL A 259 4.07 -11.36 5.63
N TYR A 260 4.65 -11.99 4.64
CA TYR A 260 5.50 -11.33 3.66
C TYR A 260 4.79 -11.24 2.32
N ARG A 261 5.03 -10.17 1.58
CA ARG A 261 4.66 -10.06 0.16
C ARG A 261 5.88 -10.41 -0.66
N ILE A 262 5.95 -11.65 -1.11
CA ILE A 262 7.09 -12.17 -1.85
C ILE A 262 6.90 -11.96 -3.36
N HIS A 263 8.01 -11.86 -4.07
CA HIS A 263 8.04 -11.83 -5.52
C HIS A 263 9.31 -12.55 -5.96
N GLU A 264 9.15 -13.77 -6.39
CA GLU A 264 10.26 -14.64 -6.78
C GLU A 264 10.92 -14.18 -8.08
N ASP A 265 12.06 -14.78 -8.39
CA ASP A 265 12.76 -14.59 -9.65
C ASP A 265 11.89 -15.08 -10.84
N PRO A 266 12.04 -14.47 -12.01
CA PRO A 266 11.30 -14.90 -13.20
C PRO A 266 11.67 -16.32 -13.62
N ASP A 267 10.67 -17.07 -14.14
CA ASP A 267 10.88 -18.41 -14.68
C ASP A 267 11.98 -18.40 -15.77
N PRO A 268 13.01 -19.27 -15.67
CA PRO A 268 14.10 -19.31 -16.65
C PRO A 268 13.63 -19.53 -18.10
N SER A 269 12.59 -20.32 -18.32
CA SER A 269 12.08 -20.61 -19.66
C SER A 269 11.41 -19.40 -20.29
N LYS A 270 10.64 -18.64 -19.48
CA LYS A 270 10.02 -17.38 -19.89
C LYS A 270 11.08 -16.31 -20.17
N LEU A 271 12.14 -16.29 -19.34
CA LEU A 271 13.26 -15.36 -19.51
C LEU A 271 14.00 -15.64 -20.84
N GLU A 272 14.19 -16.90 -21.23
CA GLU A 272 14.78 -17.25 -22.53
C GLU A 272 13.89 -16.83 -23.70
N THR A 273 12.58 -16.97 -23.57
CA THR A 273 11.61 -16.49 -24.56
C THR A 273 11.69 -14.97 -24.73
N LEU A 274 11.80 -14.24 -23.60
CA LEU A 274 11.97 -12.79 -23.58
C LEU A 274 13.27 -12.37 -24.29
N LYS A 275 14.40 -13.03 -23.99
CA LYS A 275 15.69 -12.77 -24.63
C LYS A 275 15.62 -12.93 -26.15
N LYS A 276 14.92 -13.97 -26.64
CA LYS A 276 14.71 -14.18 -28.07
C LYS A 276 13.87 -13.09 -28.72
N HIS A 277 12.76 -12.67 -28.06
CA HIS A 277 11.89 -11.60 -28.56
C HIS A 277 12.67 -10.29 -28.75
N PHE A 278 13.45 -9.89 -27.75
CA PHE A 278 14.28 -8.68 -27.80
C PHE A 278 15.63 -8.86 -28.50
N LYS A 279 15.85 -10.02 -29.12
CA LYS A 279 17.08 -10.35 -29.90
C LYS A 279 18.37 -10.04 -29.13
N ILE A 280 18.38 -10.35 -27.84
CA ILE A 280 19.59 -10.15 -27.02
C ILE A 280 20.65 -11.16 -27.46
N PRO A 281 21.85 -10.71 -27.88
CA PRO A 281 22.90 -11.63 -28.32
C PRO A 281 23.30 -12.62 -27.24
N THR A 282 23.44 -13.89 -27.55
CA THR A 282 23.72 -14.97 -26.59
C THR A 282 24.95 -14.71 -25.73
N GLN A 283 26.00 -14.11 -26.32
CA GLN A 283 27.21 -13.76 -25.57
C GLN A 283 26.97 -12.68 -24.49
N ILE A 284 26.04 -11.75 -24.74
CA ILE A 284 25.62 -10.72 -23.80
C ILE A 284 24.69 -11.35 -22.76
N ALA A 285 23.70 -12.11 -23.22
CA ALA A 285 22.69 -12.75 -22.38
C ALA A 285 23.30 -13.65 -21.27
N LYS A 286 24.42 -14.36 -21.58
CA LYS A 286 25.14 -15.19 -20.61
C LYS A 286 25.82 -14.40 -19.47
N LYS A 287 26.05 -13.12 -19.66
CA LYS A 287 26.72 -12.24 -18.68
C LYS A 287 25.76 -11.43 -17.83
N LEU A 288 24.48 -11.38 -18.20
CA LEU A 288 23.47 -10.60 -17.52
C LEU A 288 22.70 -11.44 -16.49
N SER A 289 22.48 -10.87 -15.32
CA SER A 289 21.53 -11.42 -14.34
C SER A 289 20.08 -11.33 -14.86
N PRO A 290 19.14 -12.12 -14.34
CA PRO A 290 17.71 -12.00 -14.66
C PRO A 290 17.19 -10.57 -14.57
N LEU A 291 17.56 -9.84 -13.52
CA LEU A 291 17.18 -8.45 -13.30
C LEU A 291 17.70 -7.52 -14.42
N GLU A 292 18.94 -7.68 -14.83
CA GLU A 292 19.56 -6.88 -15.90
C GLU A 292 18.91 -7.15 -17.26
N VAL A 293 18.55 -8.40 -17.54
CA VAL A 293 17.78 -8.77 -18.74
C VAL A 293 16.42 -8.06 -18.74
N ILE A 294 15.67 -8.18 -17.64
CA ILE A 294 14.34 -7.55 -17.51
C ILE A 294 14.44 -6.04 -17.68
N ASN A 295 15.35 -5.36 -16.94
CA ASN A 295 15.52 -3.91 -17.04
C ASN A 295 15.90 -3.45 -18.45
N ARG A 296 16.77 -4.19 -19.14
CA ARG A 296 17.15 -3.90 -20.52
C ARG A 296 15.95 -4.02 -21.47
N CYS A 297 15.15 -5.09 -21.33
CA CYS A 297 13.94 -5.27 -22.14
C CYS A 297 12.90 -4.19 -21.87
N LEU A 298 12.68 -3.79 -20.60
CA LEU A 298 11.78 -2.70 -20.24
C LEU A 298 12.22 -1.38 -20.86
N GLN A 299 13.52 -1.06 -20.77
CA GLN A 299 14.07 0.16 -21.34
C GLN A 299 13.96 0.18 -22.86
N GLU A 300 14.24 -0.94 -23.53
CA GLU A 300 14.11 -1.07 -24.98
C GLU A 300 12.65 -0.92 -25.41
N ALA A 301 11.72 -1.62 -24.76
CA ALA A 301 10.29 -1.51 -25.03
C ALA A 301 9.77 -0.08 -24.81
N HIS A 302 10.22 0.60 -23.74
CA HIS A 302 9.87 1.98 -23.47
C HIS A 302 10.37 2.93 -24.59
N ASN A 303 11.65 2.82 -24.97
CA ASN A 303 12.26 3.67 -25.99
C ASN A 303 11.59 3.51 -27.37
N LYS A 304 11.16 2.28 -27.68
CA LYS A 304 10.48 1.94 -28.95
C LYS A 304 8.96 2.19 -28.89
N LYS A 305 8.41 2.53 -27.73
CA LYS A 305 6.96 2.59 -27.46
C LYS A 305 6.26 1.27 -27.79
N ASP A 306 6.94 0.16 -27.50
CA ASP A 306 6.48 -1.20 -27.75
C ASP A 306 5.63 -1.69 -26.58
N ASP A 307 4.32 -1.48 -26.67
CA ASP A 307 3.36 -1.91 -25.63
C ASP A 307 3.31 -3.46 -25.53
N THR A 308 3.50 -4.18 -26.66
CA THR A 308 3.55 -5.66 -26.68
C THR A 308 4.77 -6.17 -25.93
N GLY A 309 5.93 -5.58 -26.17
CA GLY A 309 7.16 -5.90 -25.44
C GLY A 309 7.04 -5.64 -23.94
N GLN A 310 6.37 -4.55 -23.52
CA GLN A 310 6.09 -4.29 -22.10
C GLN A 310 5.19 -5.37 -21.48
N ILE A 311 4.14 -5.79 -22.18
CA ILE A 311 3.24 -6.88 -21.74
C ILE A 311 4.03 -8.19 -21.60
N LEU A 312 4.89 -8.51 -22.57
CA LEU A 312 5.71 -9.72 -22.55
C LEU A 312 6.68 -9.74 -21.36
N VAL A 313 7.28 -8.59 -21.03
CA VAL A 313 8.09 -8.46 -19.80
C VAL A 313 7.24 -8.75 -18.56
N LEU A 314 6.04 -8.16 -18.45
CA LEU A 314 5.14 -8.40 -17.31
C LEU A 314 4.77 -9.89 -17.18
N GLN A 315 4.48 -10.58 -18.29
CA GLN A 315 4.15 -12.00 -18.30
C GLN A 315 5.33 -12.92 -17.96
N THR A 316 6.55 -12.41 -18.10
CA THR A 316 7.78 -13.12 -17.72
C THR A 316 8.01 -13.12 -16.22
N LEU A 317 7.55 -12.08 -15.51
CA LEU A 317 7.70 -11.97 -14.07
C LEU A 317 6.84 -13.02 -13.35
N ALA A 318 7.32 -13.49 -12.21
CA ALA A 318 6.53 -14.28 -11.29
C ALA A 318 5.36 -13.46 -10.75
N ARG A 319 4.31 -14.10 -10.29
CA ARG A 319 3.22 -13.42 -9.57
C ARG A 319 3.70 -13.12 -8.15
N ALA A 320 3.44 -11.92 -7.67
CA ALA A 320 3.69 -11.62 -6.27
C ALA A 320 2.61 -12.28 -5.40
N GLU A 321 3.01 -12.89 -4.28
CA GLU A 321 2.16 -13.69 -3.40
C GLU A 321 2.36 -13.31 -1.93
N TYR A 322 1.45 -13.76 -1.06
CA TYR A 322 1.66 -13.70 0.37
C TYR A 322 2.22 -15.02 0.87
N SER A 323 3.18 -14.96 1.78
CA SER A 323 3.85 -16.15 2.34
C SER A 323 4.24 -15.90 3.79
N THR A 324 4.27 -16.96 4.59
CA THR A 324 4.89 -16.93 5.92
C THR A 324 6.42 -17.01 5.86
N ASN A 325 6.97 -17.41 4.70
CA ASN A 325 8.40 -17.45 4.46
C ASN A 325 8.85 -16.20 3.70
N ASN A 326 9.91 -15.56 4.19
CA ASN A 326 10.49 -14.42 3.50
C ASN A 326 11.42 -14.88 2.36
N LEU A 327 10.99 -14.71 1.12
CA LEU A 327 11.78 -15.00 -0.09
C LEU A 327 12.27 -13.71 -0.79
N GLY A 328 12.07 -12.54 -0.17
CA GLY A 328 12.37 -11.25 -0.78
C GLY A 328 11.36 -10.82 -1.84
N HIS A 329 11.66 -9.70 -2.51
CA HIS A 329 10.78 -9.14 -3.53
C HIS A 329 11.59 -8.70 -4.76
N PHE A 330 11.64 -9.57 -5.78
CA PHE A 330 12.43 -9.36 -7.00
C PHE A 330 12.15 -7.99 -7.66
N GLY A 331 10.90 -7.65 -7.92
CA GLY A 331 10.56 -6.40 -8.62
C GLY A 331 10.97 -5.13 -7.86
N LEU A 332 10.91 -5.13 -6.53
CA LEU A 332 11.34 -4.01 -5.68
C LEU A 332 12.82 -4.06 -5.33
N GLN A 333 13.49 -5.18 -5.58
CA GLN A 333 14.87 -5.44 -5.14
C GLN A 333 15.04 -5.20 -3.64
N LEU A 334 14.12 -5.75 -2.85
CA LEU A 334 14.13 -5.72 -1.40
C LEU A 334 14.33 -7.13 -0.84
N LYS A 335 15.19 -7.24 0.19
CA LYS A 335 15.46 -8.52 0.86
C LYS A 335 14.25 -9.05 1.63
N GLN A 336 13.36 -8.15 2.03
CA GLN A 336 12.15 -8.46 2.77
C GLN A 336 11.12 -7.37 2.53
N TYR A 337 9.87 -7.78 2.39
CA TYR A 337 8.77 -6.85 2.14
C TYR A 337 7.47 -7.41 2.68
N SER A 338 6.64 -6.56 3.22
CA SER A 338 5.31 -6.92 3.71
C SER A 338 4.33 -5.83 3.36
N HIS A 339 3.06 -6.17 3.32
CA HIS A 339 1.99 -5.18 3.26
C HIS A 339 1.52 -4.84 4.68
N PHE A 340 1.62 -3.57 5.06
CA PHE A 340 1.28 -3.05 6.38
C PHE A 340 0.37 -1.81 6.30
N THR A 341 0.42 -1.09 5.18
CA THR A 341 -0.06 0.28 5.08
C THR A 341 -1.53 0.45 4.64
N SER A 342 -2.27 -0.64 4.42
CA SER A 342 -3.67 -0.56 3.94
C SER A 342 -4.62 -1.57 4.59
N PRO A 343 -4.77 -1.60 5.94
CA PRO A 343 -5.59 -2.59 6.64
C PRO A 343 -7.11 -2.36 6.48
N ILE A 344 -7.55 -1.20 6.01
CA ILE A 344 -8.98 -0.96 5.69
C ILE A 344 -9.41 -1.80 4.49
N ARG A 345 -8.49 -2.00 3.53
CA ARG A 345 -8.81 -2.61 2.24
C ARG A 345 -8.05 -3.89 1.91
N ARG A 346 -7.11 -4.35 2.75
CA ARG A 346 -6.38 -5.61 2.57
C ARG A 346 -6.31 -6.39 3.88
N TYR A 347 -6.79 -7.61 3.86
CA TYR A 347 -6.78 -8.48 5.05
C TYR A 347 -5.36 -8.86 5.53
N PRO A 348 -4.37 -9.14 4.66
CA PRO A 348 -3.00 -9.39 5.10
C PRO A 348 -2.39 -8.23 5.91
N ASP A 349 -2.69 -6.98 5.58
CA ASP A 349 -2.23 -5.83 6.36
C ASP A 349 -2.82 -5.84 7.77
N LEU A 350 -4.09 -6.23 7.91
CA LEU A 350 -4.73 -6.41 9.23
C LEU A 350 -4.05 -7.51 10.04
N LEU A 351 -3.64 -8.62 9.41
CA LEU A 351 -2.87 -9.68 10.07
C LEU A 351 -1.52 -9.16 10.55
N VAL A 352 -0.79 -8.40 9.73
CA VAL A 352 0.49 -7.79 10.11
C VAL A 352 0.31 -6.85 11.31
N HIS A 353 -0.74 -6.02 11.32
CA HIS A 353 -1.07 -5.16 12.47
C HIS A 353 -1.29 -5.97 13.75
N ARG A 354 -2.00 -7.09 13.67
CA ARG A 354 -2.24 -7.99 14.83
C ARG A 354 -0.95 -8.61 15.34
N LEU A 355 -0.07 -9.07 14.46
CA LEU A 355 1.24 -9.62 14.83
C LEU A 355 2.09 -8.57 15.55
N ILE A 356 2.21 -7.36 14.98
CA ILE A 356 2.95 -6.26 15.59
C ILE A 356 2.35 -5.88 16.96
N ASN A 357 1.03 -5.74 17.06
CA ASN A 357 0.36 -5.40 18.32
C ASN A 357 0.56 -6.47 19.41
N SER A 358 0.52 -7.75 19.05
CA SER A 358 0.78 -8.85 19.99
C SER A 358 2.20 -8.78 20.55
N SER A 359 3.19 -8.51 19.70
CA SER A 359 4.58 -8.32 20.10
C SER A 359 4.77 -7.11 21.02
N LEU A 360 4.18 -5.97 20.66
CA LEU A 360 4.25 -4.73 21.47
C LEU A 360 3.59 -4.89 22.84
N ALA A 361 2.57 -5.73 22.93
CA ALA A 361 1.89 -6.06 24.20
C ALA A 361 2.57 -7.19 24.99
N HIS A 362 3.69 -7.72 24.52
CA HIS A 362 4.37 -8.91 25.08
C HIS A 362 3.45 -10.11 25.23
N LYS A 363 2.49 -10.27 24.30
CA LYS A 363 1.56 -11.41 24.27
C LYS A 363 1.96 -12.37 23.16
N LYS A 364 1.71 -13.68 23.38
CA LYS A 364 1.82 -14.64 22.29
C LYS A 364 0.81 -14.29 21.20
N SER A 365 1.18 -14.51 19.93
CA SER A 365 0.25 -14.34 18.82
C SER A 365 -0.99 -15.22 19.04
N VAL A 366 -2.16 -14.65 18.78
CA VAL A 366 -3.43 -15.39 18.81
C VAL A 366 -3.56 -16.31 17.58
N ILE A 367 -2.78 -16.03 16.53
CA ILE A 367 -2.82 -16.78 15.26
C ILE A 367 -1.73 -17.84 15.28
N ARG A 368 -2.09 -19.08 14.96
CA ARG A 368 -1.15 -20.21 14.83
C ARG A 368 -0.46 -20.18 13.46
N GLN A 369 0.72 -20.78 13.36
CA GLN A 369 1.50 -20.79 12.11
C GLN A 369 0.73 -21.37 10.92
N ASN A 370 0.06 -22.54 11.11
CA ASN A 370 -0.70 -23.16 10.04
C ASN A 370 -1.88 -22.30 9.58
N GLU A 371 -2.60 -21.67 10.53
CA GLU A 371 -3.69 -20.75 10.21
C GLU A 371 -3.18 -19.54 9.43
N LEU A 372 -1.98 -19.03 9.76
CA LEU A 372 -1.38 -17.91 9.05
C LEU A 372 -0.94 -18.29 7.64
N GLN A 373 -0.45 -19.52 7.45
CA GLN A 373 -0.10 -20.07 6.14
C GLN A 373 -1.35 -20.13 5.25
N ASP A 374 -2.44 -20.72 5.75
CA ASP A 374 -3.71 -20.80 5.03
C ASP A 374 -4.24 -19.42 4.63
N GLU A 375 -4.07 -18.41 5.51
CA GLU A 375 -4.46 -17.03 5.22
C GLU A 375 -3.62 -16.38 4.11
N CYS A 376 -2.32 -16.65 4.10
CA CYS A 376 -1.44 -16.18 3.04
C CYS A 376 -1.83 -16.78 1.68
N GLU A 377 -2.08 -18.08 1.64
CA GLU A 377 -2.50 -18.78 0.43
C GLU A 377 -3.85 -18.26 -0.09
N ASN A 378 -4.86 -18.16 0.79
CA ASN A 378 -6.18 -17.61 0.45
C ASN A 378 -6.07 -16.16 -0.07
N SER A 379 -5.28 -15.32 0.60
CA SER A 379 -5.09 -13.93 0.18
C SER A 379 -4.31 -13.77 -1.13
N SER A 380 -3.56 -14.78 -1.54
CA SER A 380 -2.85 -14.81 -2.83
C SER A 380 -3.73 -15.25 -3.99
N MET A 381 -4.80 -16.01 -3.70
CA MET A 381 -5.79 -16.48 -4.69
C MET A 381 -6.84 -15.42 -5.01
N LEU A 382 -7.17 -14.54 -4.07
CA LEU A 382 -8.11 -13.42 -4.23
C LEU A 382 -7.47 -12.24 -4.96
#